data_2e25f0df85d6a6dd99e450c8b6f16fd6
#
_entry.id   2e25f0df85d6a6dd99e450c8b6f16fd6
#
_cell.length_a   1.000
_cell.length_b   1.000
_cell.length_c   1.000
_cell.angle_alpha   90.00
_cell.angle_beta   90.00
_cell.angle_gamma   90.00
#
_symmetry.space_group_name_H-M   'P 1'
#
loop_
_entity.id
_entity.type
_entity.pdbx_description
1 polymer ?
#
loop_
_entity_poly.entity_id
_entity_poly.type
_entity_poly.pdbx_seq_one_letter_code
_entity_poly.pdbx_strand_id
1 'polypeptide(L)'
;MAMTGLLAGCGSGSGGGSDSGTITAYVYGDDAVKVQQAAVDTFNKTSEVKVKLVPVPGSDYVNKLRSAMGSPSAPDVFFNWGGGSIKPYVDSDDLVDLTSTVKNDATLKDGFLPSIMTAGGLEGKVYGVPMRGMQPVMLFYNKALFAEHKIEPPKTWEDLQAAIKTFKAAGITPFALGGSDKWPELMWMEYLLDRIGGPEVFKKIQDGDTEAWGDPAVLKTAQTVKELIDAGAFGKNFNSVDYGSGAAPTLLSKGKAAMHLMGSWEYSTQLGKAAEFAEKDLGWTGFPTVAGGVGDPANVVGNPTNYWSINARTKHKDTAIAFLKTMASKEYAQALVDNGDVPTTSNAASMLSGSPNPEFATDQYEMVQKAPSFTLSWDQALESQYATPLLTEISKLFAGKSTPEQFVEAMKAAK
;
A
#
# COMPACT_ATOMS: atom_id res chain seq x y z
N MET A 1 68.01 -39.55 -1.18
CA MET A 1 67.32 -40.13 -2.32
C MET A 1 66.35 -39.09 -2.87
N ALA A 2 66.62 -38.69 -4.08
CA ALA A 2 65.92 -37.71 -4.84
C ALA A 2 64.63 -38.29 -5.44
N MET A 3 63.62 -37.50 -5.64
CA MET A 3 62.63 -37.64 -6.70
C MET A 3 61.80 -36.36 -6.79
N THR A 4 62.15 -35.53 -7.63
CA THR A 4 61.69 -35.24 -9.00
C THR A 4 60.20 -34.84 -9.10
N GLY A 5 59.97 -33.56 -9.42
CA GLY A 5 58.74 -32.92 -9.69
C GLY A 5 58.12 -33.32 -11.03
N LEU A 6 56.83 -32.98 -11.14
CA LEU A 6 56.15 -32.87 -12.44
C LEU A 6 55.27 -31.62 -12.38
N LEU A 7 55.69 -30.59 -13.10
CA LEU A 7 54.88 -29.49 -13.56
C LEU A 7 54.00 -29.99 -14.70
N ALA A 8 52.68 -29.82 -14.58
CA ALA A 8 51.76 -29.94 -15.69
C ALA A 8 50.91 -28.68 -15.80
N GLY A 9 51.14 -27.92 -16.66
CA GLY A 9 50.61 -27.27 -17.82
C GLY A 9 49.30 -26.48 -17.56
N CYS A 10 49.41 -25.15 -17.60
CA CYS A 10 48.34 -24.21 -17.85
C CYS A 10 47.65 -24.50 -19.17
N GLY A 11 46.37 -24.90 -19.12
CA GLY A 11 45.47 -24.82 -20.24
C GLY A 11 44.59 -23.56 -20.05
N SER A 12 44.94 -22.48 -20.75
CA SER A 12 44.09 -21.32 -20.93
C SER A 12 42.93 -21.69 -21.83
N GLY A 13 41.82 -22.11 -21.24
CA GLY A 13 40.53 -22.18 -21.88
C GLY A 13 39.78 -20.88 -21.61
N SER A 14 39.81 -19.95 -22.55
CA SER A 14 38.86 -18.84 -22.63
C SER A 14 37.48 -19.37 -22.96
N GLY A 15 36.82 -19.96 -21.98
CA GLY A 15 35.38 -20.17 -22.00
C GLY A 15 34.73 -18.93 -21.45
N GLY A 16 34.04 -18.17 -22.27
CA GLY A 16 33.10 -17.16 -21.83
C GLY A 16 32.01 -17.86 -21.02
N GLY A 17 32.25 -18.04 -19.72
CA GLY A 17 31.22 -18.45 -18.78
C GLY A 17 30.23 -17.29 -18.69
N SER A 18 29.02 -17.48 -19.22
CA SER A 18 27.90 -16.65 -18.87
C SER A 18 27.82 -16.61 -17.35
N ASP A 19 27.92 -15.42 -16.79
CA ASP A 19 27.71 -15.21 -15.34
C ASP A 19 26.27 -15.58 -15.03
N SER A 20 26.03 -16.84 -14.66
CA SER A 20 24.74 -17.39 -14.28
C SER A 20 24.34 -16.87 -12.88
N GLY A 21 24.45 -15.55 -12.71
CA GLY A 21 24.16 -14.85 -11.47
C GLY A 21 22.69 -14.99 -11.07
N THR A 22 22.41 -14.62 -9.86
CA THR A 22 21.05 -14.52 -9.32
C THR A 22 20.90 -13.14 -8.70
N ILE A 23 19.85 -12.40 -9.12
CA ILE A 23 19.41 -11.17 -8.43
C ILE A 23 18.40 -11.52 -7.36
N THR A 24 18.47 -10.81 -6.24
CA THR A 24 17.51 -10.94 -5.12
C THR A 24 16.47 -9.84 -5.18
N ALA A 25 15.19 -10.20 -5.04
CA ALA A 25 14.06 -9.27 -5.00
C ALA A 25 13.35 -9.37 -3.65
N TYR A 26 13.50 -8.35 -2.79
CA TYR A 26 12.76 -8.30 -1.51
C TYR A 26 11.34 -7.80 -1.76
N VAL A 27 10.34 -8.56 -1.29
CA VAL A 27 8.93 -8.21 -1.39
C VAL A 27 8.25 -8.18 -0.04
N TYR A 28 7.28 -7.29 0.12
CA TYR A 28 6.40 -7.26 1.28
C TYR A 28 5.62 -8.57 1.38
N GLY A 29 5.77 -9.27 2.49
CA GLY A 29 5.22 -10.63 2.70
C GLY A 29 3.76 -10.60 3.14
N ASP A 30 2.87 -10.65 2.18
CA ASP A 30 1.43 -10.74 2.35
C ASP A 30 0.80 -11.72 1.32
N ASP A 31 -0.52 -11.79 1.27
CA ASP A 31 -1.26 -12.72 0.39
C ASP A 31 -1.04 -12.44 -1.12
N ALA A 32 -0.55 -11.24 -1.49
CA ALA A 32 -0.27 -10.89 -2.89
C ALA A 32 1.05 -11.47 -3.42
N VAL A 33 1.94 -11.96 -2.55
CA VAL A 33 3.26 -12.54 -2.95
C VAL A 33 3.14 -13.63 -4.01
N LYS A 34 2.04 -14.39 -4.01
CA LYS A 34 1.79 -15.44 -5.02
C LYS A 34 1.78 -14.91 -6.46
N VAL A 35 1.29 -13.68 -6.68
CA VAL A 35 1.29 -13.03 -8.01
C VAL A 35 2.70 -12.69 -8.43
N GLN A 36 3.51 -12.12 -7.52
CA GLN A 36 4.90 -11.79 -7.80
C GLN A 36 5.76 -13.04 -8.00
N GLN A 37 5.50 -14.13 -7.25
CA GLN A 37 6.20 -15.39 -7.42
C GLN A 37 5.91 -15.99 -8.80
N ALA A 38 4.66 -15.99 -9.26
CA ALA A 38 4.30 -16.47 -10.60
C ALA A 38 5.02 -15.68 -11.72
N ALA A 39 5.17 -14.35 -11.54
CA ALA A 39 5.92 -13.51 -12.47
C ALA A 39 7.42 -13.89 -12.48
N VAL A 40 8.01 -14.09 -11.31
CA VAL A 40 9.41 -14.55 -11.16
C VAL A 40 9.62 -15.91 -11.81
N ASP A 41 8.71 -16.86 -11.56
CA ASP A 41 8.79 -18.19 -12.15
C ASP A 41 8.71 -18.15 -13.69
N THR A 42 7.87 -17.26 -14.22
CA THR A 42 7.75 -17.06 -15.67
C THR A 42 9.00 -16.40 -16.25
N PHE A 43 9.49 -15.33 -15.65
CA PHE A 43 10.73 -14.66 -16.05
C PHE A 43 11.91 -15.62 -16.06
N ASN A 44 12.02 -16.45 -15.02
CA ASN A 44 13.12 -17.38 -14.84
C ASN A 44 13.15 -18.52 -15.88
N LYS A 45 12.07 -18.76 -16.63
CA LYS A 45 12.08 -19.78 -17.71
C LYS A 45 13.01 -19.40 -18.86
N THR A 46 13.11 -18.11 -19.15
CA THR A 46 13.84 -17.60 -20.34
C THR A 46 15.08 -16.77 -20.01
N SER A 47 15.17 -16.20 -18.79
CA SER A 47 16.32 -15.40 -18.37
C SER A 47 17.52 -16.28 -17.99
N GLU A 48 18.74 -15.88 -18.40
CA GLU A 48 20.00 -16.51 -17.97
C GLU A 48 20.27 -16.22 -16.49
N VAL A 49 20.23 -14.95 -16.11
CA VAL A 49 20.34 -14.49 -14.72
C VAL A 49 18.95 -14.65 -14.07
N LYS A 50 18.89 -15.39 -12.96
CA LYS A 50 17.62 -15.72 -12.30
C LYS A 50 17.24 -14.66 -11.27
N VAL A 51 15.95 -14.50 -11.04
CA VAL A 51 15.40 -13.70 -9.94
C VAL A 51 15.04 -14.64 -8.79
N LYS A 52 15.45 -14.31 -7.58
CA LYS A 52 15.03 -14.97 -6.34
C LYS A 52 14.16 -14.02 -5.54
N LEU A 53 12.87 -14.34 -5.45
CA LEU A 53 11.95 -13.60 -4.60
C LEU A 53 12.20 -13.94 -3.13
N VAL A 54 12.26 -12.92 -2.28
CA VAL A 54 12.47 -13.04 -0.84
C VAL A 54 11.34 -12.31 -0.12
N PRO A 55 10.25 -13.01 0.24
CA PRO A 55 9.20 -12.43 1.07
C PRO A 55 9.73 -12.07 2.46
N VAL A 56 9.44 -10.86 2.91
CA VAL A 56 9.77 -10.36 4.24
C VAL A 56 8.46 -10.06 4.96
N PRO A 57 8.22 -10.60 6.18
CA PRO A 57 7.00 -10.31 6.93
C PRO A 57 6.73 -8.81 7.00
N GLY A 58 5.46 -8.42 6.77
CA GLY A 58 5.08 -7.02 6.62
C GLY A 58 5.48 -6.14 7.80
N SER A 59 5.29 -6.64 9.04
CA SER A 59 5.71 -5.95 10.28
C SER A 59 7.21 -5.62 10.33
N ASP A 60 8.05 -6.42 9.67
CA ASP A 60 9.51 -6.30 9.73
C ASP A 60 10.10 -5.65 8.47
N TYR A 61 9.28 -5.48 7.42
CA TYR A 61 9.76 -5.14 6.08
C TYR A 61 10.64 -3.87 6.06
N VAL A 62 10.12 -2.76 6.58
CA VAL A 62 10.81 -1.45 6.55
C VAL A 62 12.14 -1.52 7.30
N ASN A 63 12.16 -2.15 8.49
CA ASN A 63 13.37 -2.27 9.29
C ASN A 63 14.40 -3.19 8.64
N LYS A 64 13.96 -4.30 8.07
CA LYS A 64 14.84 -5.27 7.39
C LYS A 64 15.41 -4.68 6.11
N LEU A 65 14.59 -3.98 5.30
CA LEU A 65 15.07 -3.30 4.10
C LEU A 65 16.11 -2.24 4.45
N ARG A 66 15.81 -1.36 5.41
CA ARG A 66 16.74 -0.31 5.84
C ARG A 66 18.09 -0.88 6.31
N SER A 67 18.06 -1.95 7.12
CA SER A 67 19.28 -2.62 7.58
C SER A 67 20.03 -3.29 6.44
N ALA A 68 19.34 -3.90 5.49
CA ALA A 68 19.95 -4.58 4.35
C ALA A 68 20.59 -3.59 3.37
N MET A 69 19.91 -2.47 3.06
CA MET A 69 20.40 -1.46 2.10
C MET A 69 21.75 -0.86 2.50
N GLY A 70 22.07 -0.77 3.79
CA GLY A 70 23.36 -0.35 4.30
C GLY A 70 24.47 -1.43 4.30
N SER A 71 24.23 -2.62 3.76
CA SER A 71 25.10 -3.78 3.85
C SER A 71 25.39 -4.44 2.50
N PRO A 72 26.42 -5.33 2.42
CA PRO A 72 26.69 -6.14 1.22
C PRO A 72 25.57 -7.11 0.85
N SER A 73 24.62 -7.36 1.75
CA SER A 73 23.44 -8.22 1.52
C SER A 73 22.22 -7.44 1.05
N ALA A 74 22.40 -6.20 0.59
CA ALA A 74 21.32 -5.41 0.00
C ALA A 74 20.68 -6.15 -1.18
N PRO A 75 19.33 -6.15 -1.29
CA PRO A 75 18.67 -6.74 -2.44
C PRO A 75 18.97 -5.95 -3.72
N ASP A 76 18.97 -6.65 -4.86
CA ASP A 76 19.12 -6.02 -6.18
C ASP A 76 17.87 -5.26 -6.59
N VAL A 77 16.70 -5.79 -6.22
CA VAL A 77 15.38 -5.21 -6.46
C VAL A 77 14.60 -5.27 -5.16
N PHE A 78 13.81 -4.25 -4.88
CA PHE A 78 13.00 -4.25 -3.67
C PHE A 78 11.67 -3.51 -3.84
N PHE A 79 10.67 -4.00 -3.13
CA PHE A 79 9.36 -3.40 -2.99
C PHE A 79 9.43 -2.09 -2.21
N ASN A 80 8.65 -1.11 -2.63
CA ASN A 80 8.41 0.12 -1.85
C ASN A 80 7.06 0.76 -2.22
N TRP A 81 6.71 1.82 -1.51
CA TRP A 81 5.45 2.54 -1.70
C TRP A 81 5.60 3.82 -2.55
N GLY A 82 6.82 4.18 -2.96
CA GLY A 82 7.10 5.45 -3.61
C GLY A 82 7.11 6.63 -2.63
N GLY A 83 6.97 7.85 -3.15
CA GLY A 83 6.89 9.06 -2.34
C GLY A 83 8.07 9.28 -1.39
N GLY A 84 7.81 9.82 -0.22
CA GLY A 84 8.83 10.08 0.82
C GLY A 84 9.50 8.83 1.38
N SER A 85 8.85 7.66 1.25
CA SER A 85 9.39 6.38 1.75
C SER A 85 10.72 5.97 1.07
N ILE A 86 10.96 6.43 -0.16
CA ILE A 86 12.21 6.14 -0.89
C ILE A 86 13.26 7.25 -0.76
N LYS A 87 12.92 8.41 -0.20
CA LYS A 87 13.82 9.56 -0.13
C LYS A 87 15.18 9.24 0.50
N PRO A 88 15.28 8.51 1.63
CA PRO A 88 16.59 8.18 2.21
C PRO A 88 17.51 7.42 1.26
N TYR A 89 16.95 6.58 0.39
CA TYR A 89 17.71 5.82 -0.60
C TYR A 89 18.07 6.65 -1.84
N VAL A 90 17.23 7.64 -2.20
CA VAL A 90 17.53 8.62 -3.27
C VAL A 90 18.66 9.53 -2.82
N ASP A 91 18.59 10.09 -1.61
CA ASP A 91 19.60 11.00 -1.06
C ASP A 91 20.97 10.32 -0.89
N SER A 92 21.00 8.99 -0.75
CA SER A 92 22.23 8.19 -0.63
C SER A 92 22.72 7.61 -1.96
N ASP A 93 22.12 7.99 -3.09
CA ASP A 93 22.40 7.43 -4.42
C ASP A 93 22.29 5.89 -4.48
N ASP A 94 21.46 5.30 -3.62
CA ASP A 94 21.27 3.85 -3.55
C ASP A 94 20.27 3.31 -4.58
N LEU A 95 19.56 4.18 -5.32
CA LEU A 95 18.57 3.81 -6.33
C LEU A 95 19.03 4.11 -7.75
N VAL A 96 18.67 3.22 -8.66
CA VAL A 96 18.80 3.49 -10.11
C VAL A 96 17.75 4.53 -10.53
N ASP A 97 18.20 5.65 -11.10
CA ASP A 97 17.33 6.58 -11.82
C ASP A 97 16.84 5.91 -13.11
N LEU A 98 15.54 5.62 -13.17
CA LEU A 98 14.87 4.96 -14.29
C LEU A 98 14.25 5.95 -15.28
N THR A 99 14.40 7.26 -15.07
CA THR A 99 13.74 8.30 -15.88
C THR A 99 14.02 8.14 -17.38
N SER A 100 15.30 7.99 -17.76
CA SER A 100 15.68 7.79 -19.16
C SER A 100 15.22 6.43 -19.70
N THR A 101 15.27 5.39 -18.86
CA THR A 101 14.80 4.04 -19.23
C THR A 101 13.31 4.06 -19.54
N VAL A 102 12.49 4.65 -18.66
CA VAL A 102 11.03 4.75 -18.87
C VAL A 102 10.73 5.60 -20.10
N LYS A 103 11.39 6.75 -20.27
CA LYS A 103 11.15 7.64 -21.41
C LYS A 103 11.41 6.99 -22.76
N ASN A 104 12.43 6.12 -22.84
CA ASN A 104 12.92 5.53 -24.09
C ASN A 104 12.40 4.11 -24.34
N ASP A 105 11.68 3.52 -23.42
CA ASP A 105 11.12 2.18 -23.54
C ASP A 105 9.59 2.24 -23.60
N ALA A 106 9.02 1.89 -24.76
CA ALA A 106 7.57 1.94 -24.97
C ALA A 106 6.79 1.05 -23.99
N THR A 107 7.34 -0.11 -23.59
CA THR A 107 6.69 -1.02 -22.62
C THR A 107 6.48 -0.36 -21.28
N LEU A 108 7.48 0.37 -20.78
CA LEU A 108 7.38 1.07 -19.50
C LEU A 108 6.61 2.40 -19.63
N LYS A 109 6.87 3.16 -20.71
CA LYS A 109 6.27 4.48 -20.93
C LYS A 109 4.77 4.41 -21.11
N ASP A 110 4.32 3.49 -21.98
CA ASP A 110 2.93 3.41 -22.42
C ASP A 110 2.15 2.27 -21.71
N GLY A 111 2.86 1.43 -20.96
CA GLY A 111 2.31 0.26 -20.29
C GLY A 111 1.52 0.55 -19.02
N PHE A 112 1.72 1.71 -18.40
CA PHE A 112 1.07 2.09 -17.15
C PHE A 112 0.34 3.42 -17.25
N LEU A 113 -0.60 3.68 -16.35
CA LEU A 113 -1.26 4.97 -16.22
C LEU A 113 -0.23 6.03 -15.80
N PRO A 114 -0.17 7.21 -16.47
CA PRO A 114 0.84 8.23 -16.21
C PRO A 114 0.87 8.74 -14.75
N SER A 115 -0.29 8.91 -14.12
CA SER A 115 -0.40 9.32 -12.71
C SER A 115 0.24 8.32 -11.76
N ILE A 116 0.10 7.03 -12.05
CA ILE A 116 0.68 5.94 -11.26
C ILE A 116 2.21 5.93 -11.40
N MET A 117 2.71 6.09 -12.63
CA MET A 117 4.18 6.17 -12.84
C MET A 117 4.81 7.37 -12.12
N THR A 118 4.12 8.51 -12.08
CA THR A 118 4.59 9.72 -11.38
C THR A 118 4.72 9.48 -9.87
N ALA A 119 3.77 8.77 -9.26
CA ALA A 119 3.78 8.49 -7.82
C ALA A 119 4.93 7.54 -7.39
N GLY A 120 5.51 6.76 -8.32
CA GLY A 120 6.74 5.97 -8.10
C GLY A 120 8.03 6.78 -8.16
N GLY A 121 7.93 8.09 -8.32
CA GLY A 121 9.05 9.02 -8.44
C GLY A 121 9.25 9.91 -7.24
N LEU A 122 10.33 10.68 -7.30
CA LEU A 122 10.67 11.73 -6.35
C LEU A 122 11.42 12.85 -7.10
N GLU A 123 11.11 14.12 -6.80
CA GLU A 123 11.78 15.29 -7.38
C GLU A 123 11.82 15.29 -8.92
N GLY A 124 10.72 14.81 -9.55
CA GLY A 124 10.58 14.76 -11.01
C GLY A 124 11.34 13.62 -11.70
N LYS A 125 11.98 12.73 -10.95
CA LYS A 125 12.65 11.54 -11.46
C LYS A 125 11.84 10.28 -11.14
N VAL A 126 12.00 9.23 -11.94
CA VAL A 126 11.34 7.93 -11.77
C VAL A 126 12.33 6.96 -11.12
N TYR A 127 11.96 6.37 -9.98
CA TYR A 127 12.76 5.40 -9.25
C TYR A 127 12.08 4.04 -9.09
N GLY A 128 10.81 3.94 -9.47
CA GLY A 128 10.04 2.71 -9.33
C GLY A 128 9.17 2.39 -10.54
N VAL A 129 8.93 1.10 -10.75
CA VAL A 129 7.96 0.57 -11.73
C VAL A 129 6.80 -0.06 -10.96
N PRO A 130 5.53 0.25 -11.29
CA PRO A 130 4.35 -0.32 -10.65
C PRO A 130 4.38 -1.85 -10.65
N MET A 131 4.02 -2.47 -9.52
CA MET A 131 4.09 -3.92 -9.38
C MET A 131 2.87 -4.56 -8.72
N ARG A 132 1.92 -3.77 -8.27
CA ARG A 132 0.63 -4.23 -7.72
C ARG A 132 -0.52 -3.49 -8.38
N GLY A 133 -1.74 -3.87 -8.01
CA GLY A 133 -2.95 -3.14 -8.41
C GLY A 133 -3.07 -1.77 -7.72
N MET A 134 -4.08 -1.00 -8.13
CA MET A 134 -4.50 0.22 -7.44
C MET A 134 -5.00 -0.11 -6.04
N GLN A 135 -4.72 0.75 -5.08
CA GLN A 135 -5.02 0.50 -3.67
C GLN A 135 -5.69 1.70 -2.98
N PRO A 136 -6.83 2.19 -3.50
CA PRO A 136 -7.62 3.19 -2.79
C PRO A 136 -8.14 2.63 -1.48
N VAL A 137 -8.25 3.46 -0.44
CA VAL A 137 -8.96 3.11 0.78
C VAL A 137 -10.45 3.22 0.54
N MET A 138 -11.19 2.20 0.95
CA MET A 138 -12.64 2.07 0.78
C MET A 138 -13.30 1.66 2.09
N LEU A 139 -14.58 1.94 2.22
CA LEU A 139 -15.37 1.45 3.33
C LEU A 139 -16.02 0.12 2.96
N PHE A 140 -15.51 -0.97 3.50
CA PHE A 140 -16.10 -2.31 3.38
C PHE A 140 -17.15 -2.55 4.45
N TYR A 141 -18.17 -3.35 4.13
CA TYR A 141 -19.22 -3.70 5.08
C TYR A 141 -19.78 -5.11 4.85
N ASN A 142 -20.39 -5.68 5.87
CA ASN A 142 -21.05 -6.98 5.81
C ASN A 142 -22.51 -6.79 5.39
N LYS A 143 -22.85 -7.15 4.13
CA LYS A 143 -24.21 -6.99 3.55
C LYS A 143 -25.28 -7.70 4.36
N ALA A 144 -25.01 -8.90 4.88
CA ALA A 144 -25.96 -9.65 5.67
C ALA A 144 -26.35 -8.92 6.96
N LEU A 145 -25.34 -8.34 7.67
CA LEU A 145 -25.60 -7.54 8.88
C LEU A 145 -26.38 -6.26 8.57
N PHE A 146 -26.04 -5.58 7.47
CA PHE A 146 -26.75 -4.38 7.05
C PHE A 146 -28.20 -4.67 6.72
N ALA A 147 -28.46 -5.78 5.99
CA ALA A 147 -29.83 -6.22 5.67
C ALA A 147 -30.62 -6.63 6.92
N GLU A 148 -30.01 -7.38 7.85
CA GLU A 148 -30.63 -7.82 9.12
C GLU A 148 -31.09 -6.61 9.94
N HIS A 149 -30.25 -5.57 10.03
CA HIS A 149 -30.54 -4.36 10.80
C HIS A 149 -31.23 -3.26 10.00
N LYS A 150 -31.55 -3.50 8.72
CA LYS A 150 -32.23 -2.55 7.81
C LYS A 150 -31.49 -1.22 7.70
N ILE A 151 -30.16 -1.27 7.56
CA ILE A 151 -29.28 -0.13 7.40
C ILE A 151 -28.77 -0.12 5.97
N GLU A 152 -28.76 1.06 5.33
CA GLU A 152 -28.10 1.28 4.06
C GLU A 152 -26.61 1.64 4.28
N PRO A 153 -25.72 1.35 3.31
CA PRO A 153 -24.34 1.79 3.37
C PRO A 153 -24.24 3.31 3.58
N PRO A 154 -23.42 3.79 4.54
CA PRO A 154 -23.39 5.20 4.90
C PRO A 154 -22.84 6.07 3.78
N LYS A 155 -23.55 7.12 3.40
CA LYS A 155 -23.14 8.13 2.42
C LYS A 155 -22.74 9.44 3.07
N THR A 156 -23.26 9.69 4.25
CA THR A 156 -22.95 10.88 5.06
C THR A 156 -22.36 10.47 6.42
N TRP A 157 -21.73 11.43 7.09
CA TRP A 157 -21.18 11.22 8.44
C TRP A 157 -22.31 10.87 9.43
N GLU A 158 -23.45 11.46 9.26
CA GLU A 158 -24.66 11.19 10.07
C GLU A 158 -25.14 9.76 9.89
N ASP A 159 -25.14 9.24 8.65
CA ASP A 159 -25.47 7.83 8.38
C ASP A 159 -24.49 6.90 9.06
N LEU A 160 -23.19 7.23 9.01
CA LEU A 160 -22.13 6.46 9.66
C LEU A 160 -22.34 6.41 11.18
N GLN A 161 -22.62 7.55 11.80
CA GLN A 161 -22.92 7.62 13.24
C GLN A 161 -24.16 6.83 13.62
N ALA A 162 -25.22 6.87 12.79
CA ALA A 162 -26.43 6.07 12.99
C ALA A 162 -26.15 4.56 12.90
N ALA A 163 -25.32 4.14 11.92
CA ALA A 163 -24.88 2.75 11.79
C ALA A 163 -24.07 2.30 13.02
N ILE A 164 -23.13 3.11 13.48
CA ILE A 164 -22.33 2.83 14.71
C ILE A 164 -23.27 2.60 15.91
N LYS A 165 -24.24 3.50 16.11
CA LYS A 165 -25.18 3.40 17.22
C LYS A 165 -26.00 2.10 17.13
N THR A 166 -26.48 1.75 15.94
CA THR A 166 -27.32 0.56 15.73
C THR A 166 -26.53 -0.74 15.97
N PHE A 167 -25.36 -0.89 15.37
CA PHE A 167 -24.55 -2.09 15.56
C PHE A 167 -24.07 -2.26 17.00
N LYS A 168 -23.68 -1.15 17.64
CA LYS A 168 -23.32 -1.17 19.05
C LYS A 168 -24.49 -1.61 19.94
N ALA A 169 -25.69 -1.15 19.69
CA ALA A 169 -26.90 -1.57 20.42
C ALA A 169 -27.21 -3.07 20.21
N ALA A 170 -26.85 -3.61 19.03
CA ALA A 170 -26.98 -5.05 18.72
C ALA A 170 -25.84 -5.91 19.29
N GLY A 171 -24.85 -5.30 19.97
CA GLY A 171 -23.69 -6.01 20.49
C GLY A 171 -22.64 -6.39 19.43
N ILE A 172 -22.73 -5.80 18.24
CA ILE A 172 -21.80 -5.97 17.12
C ILE A 172 -20.80 -4.82 17.16
N THR A 173 -19.50 -5.11 17.00
CA THR A 173 -18.48 -4.07 16.84
C THR A 173 -18.74 -3.31 15.55
N PRO A 174 -18.91 -1.97 15.58
CA PRO A 174 -19.17 -1.23 14.35
C PRO A 174 -18.08 -1.38 13.30
N PHE A 175 -16.80 -1.21 13.69
CA PHE A 175 -15.66 -1.31 12.79
C PHE A 175 -14.62 -2.33 13.28
N ALA A 176 -14.18 -3.20 12.39
CA ALA A 176 -12.89 -3.86 12.54
C ALA A 176 -11.77 -2.80 12.44
N LEU A 177 -10.75 -2.90 13.30
CA LEU A 177 -9.58 -2.03 13.27
C LEU A 177 -8.35 -2.81 13.74
N GLY A 178 -7.32 -2.86 12.89
CA GLY A 178 -6.03 -3.47 13.17
C GLY A 178 -5.10 -2.50 13.91
N GLY A 179 -5.47 -2.08 15.13
CA GLY A 179 -4.77 -1.02 15.86
C GLY A 179 -3.35 -1.39 16.33
N SER A 180 -3.00 -2.70 16.42
CA SER A 180 -1.63 -3.09 16.74
C SER A 180 -0.63 -2.73 15.64
N ASP A 181 -1.08 -2.65 14.39
CA ASP A 181 -0.26 -2.29 13.24
C ASP A 181 -0.11 -0.77 13.05
N LYS A 182 -0.92 0.05 13.74
CA LYS A 182 -0.98 1.52 13.75
C LYS A 182 -1.43 2.14 12.42
N TRP A 183 -0.91 1.70 11.28
CA TRP A 183 -1.26 2.26 9.97
C TRP A 183 -2.76 2.16 9.61
N PRO A 184 -3.57 1.19 10.07
CA PRO A 184 -5.02 1.24 9.82
C PRO A 184 -5.74 2.39 10.55
N GLU A 185 -5.18 2.86 11.67
CA GLU A 185 -5.68 4.03 12.39
C GLU A 185 -5.49 5.31 11.58
N LEU A 186 -4.40 5.40 10.81
CA LEU A 186 -4.05 6.54 9.97
C LEU A 186 -5.10 6.81 8.88
N MET A 187 -5.70 5.78 8.28
CA MET A 187 -6.70 5.92 7.22
C MET A 187 -7.91 6.77 7.63
N TRP A 188 -8.26 6.75 8.92
CA TRP A 188 -9.31 7.59 9.48
C TRP A 188 -8.90 9.06 9.52
N MET A 189 -7.64 9.33 9.90
CA MET A 189 -7.09 10.69 9.91
C MET A 189 -7.00 11.25 8.49
N GLU A 190 -6.56 10.44 7.53
CA GLU A 190 -6.40 10.82 6.13
C GLU A 190 -7.73 11.25 5.51
N TYR A 191 -8.75 10.39 5.58
CA TYR A 191 -10.05 10.73 5.02
C TYR A 191 -10.76 11.86 5.75
N LEU A 192 -10.70 11.89 7.07
CA LEU A 192 -11.34 12.96 7.82
C LEU A 192 -10.67 14.32 7.55
N LEU A 193 -9.33 14.38 7.44
CA LEU A 193 -8.67 15.63 7.09
C LEU A 193 -9.01 16.07 5.67
N ASP A 194 -9.02 15.13 4.72
CA ASP A 194 -9.44 15.42 3.34
C ASP A 194 -10.86 15.99 3.31
N ARG A 195 -11.82 15.32 3.96
CA ARG A 195 -13.21 15.77 3.96
C ARG A 195 -13.42 17.11 4.67
N ILE A 196 -12.73 17.35 5.81
CA ILE A 196 -12.90 18.54 6.63
C ILE A 196 -12.14 19.75 6.05
N GLY A 197 -10.86 19.56 5.72
CA GLY A 197 -9.93 20.61 5.35
C GLY A 197 -9.51 20.65 3.89
N GLY A 198 -9.86 19.60 3.12
CA GLY A 198 -9.41 19.40 1.75
C GLY A 198 -7.97 18.85 1.67
N PRO A 199 -7.54 18.40 0.47
CA PRO A 199 -6.23 17.77 0.27
C PRO A 199 -5.06 18.74 0.46
N GLU A 200 -5.28 20.04 0.30
CA GLU A 200 -4.24 21.07 0.37
C GLU A 200 -3.61 21.21 1.76
N VAL A 201 -4.33 20.85 2.82
CA VAL A 201 -3.79 20.89 4.19
C VAL A 201 -2.64 19.88 4.30
N PHE A 202 -2.87 18.63 3.92
CA PHE A 202 -1.81 17.62 3.95
C PHE A 202 -0.72 17.91 2.91
N LYS A 203 -1.07 18.45 1.75
CA LYS A 203 -0.08 18.85 0.73
C LYS A 203 0.96 19.82 1.28
N LYS A 204 0.57 20.83 2.06
CA LYS A 204 1.50 21.75 2.73
C LYS A 204 2.44 21.01 3.70
N ILE A 205 1.89 20.08 4.50
CA ILE A 205 2.68 19.25 5.42
C ILE A 205 3.69 18.41 4.64
N GLN A 206 3.27 17.78 3.57
CA GLN A 206 4.13 16.98 2.69
C GLN A 206 5.24 17.81 2.05
N ASP A 207 4.96 19.07 1.71
CA ASP A 207 5.94 20.02 1.16
C ASP A 207 6.89 20.60 2.22
N GLY A 208 6.78 20.16 3.48
CA GLY A 208 7.69 20.52 4.58
C GLY A 208 7.21 21.68 5.46
N ASP A 209 5.99 22.18 5.27
CA ASP A 209 5.39 23.17 6.15
C ASP A 209 4.89 22.51 7.46
N THR A 210 5.76 22.44 8.46
CA THR A 210 5.40 21.85 9.76
C THR A 210 4.35 22.66 10.53
N GLU A 211 4.19 23.96 10.27
CA GLU A 211 3.16 24.79 10.90
C GLU A 211 1.76 24.42 10.40
N ALA A 212 1.65 23.81 9.22
CA ALA A 212 0.38 23.32 8.68
C ALA A 212 -0.26 22.23 9.56
N TRP A 213 0.48 21.55 10.44
CA TRP A 213 -0.11 20.69 11.48
C TRP A 213 -0.99 21.47 12.46
N GLY A 214 -0.78 22.80 12.59
CA GLY A 214 -1.61 23.69 13.38
C GLY A 214 -2.89 24.18 12.68
N ASP A 215 -3.18 23.72 11.46
CA ASP A 215 -4.42 24.08 10.76
C ASP A 215 -5.64 23.63 11.59
N PRO A 216 -6.67 24.47 11.76
CA PRO A 216 -7.88 24.11 12.48
C PRO A 216 -8.55 22.82 12.02
N ALA A 217 -8.39 22.46 10.72
CA ALA A 217 -8.92 21.21 10.19
C ALA A 217 -8.21 19.98 10.78
N VAL A 218 -6.92 20.05 11.09
CA VAL A 218 -6.17 18.96 11.74
C VAL A 218 -6.70 18.72 13.15
N LEU A 219 -6.90 19.79 13.94
CA LEU A 219 -7.48 19.68 15.28
C LEU A 219 -8.90 19.10 15.20
N LYS A 220 -9.73 19.59 14.28
CA LYS A 220 -11.11 19.09 14.10
C LYS A 220 -11.11 17.61 13.70
N THR A 221 -10.19 17.20 12.84
CA THR A 221 -10.00 15.79 12.47
C THR A 221 -9.69 14.92 13.69
N ALA A 222 -8.71 15.31 14.51
CA ALA A 222 -8.34 14.58 15.71
C ALA A 222 -9.50 14.51 16.72
N GLN A 223 -10.28 15.60 16.87
CA GLN A 223 -11.49 15.64 17.71
C GLN A 223 -12.55 14.67 17.17
N THR A 224 -12.78 14.64 15.86
CA THR A 224 -13.75 13.73 15.22
C THR A 224 -13.37 12.26 15.39
N VAL A 225 -12.07 11.93 15.27
CA VAL A 225 -11.56 10.58 15.59
C VAL A 225 -11.81 10.25 17.06
N LYS A 226 -11.53 11.19 17.96
CA LYS A 226 -11.80 11.01 19.41
C LYS A 226 -13.28 10.74 19.68
N GLU A 227 -14.20 11.42 19.01
CA GLU A 227 -15.65 11.18 19.09
C GLU A 227 -16.01 9.75 18.69
N LEU A 228 -15.39 9.18 17.62
CA LEU A 228 -15.59 7.79 17.23
C LEU A 228 -15.10 6.80 18.29
N ILE A 229 -13.93 7.07 18.86
CA ILE A 229 -13.34 6.22 19.91
C ILE A 229 -14.27 6.22 21.14
N ASP A 230 -14.72 7.40 21.59
CA ASP A 230 -15.60 7.56 22.73
C ASP A 230 -16.99 6.94 22.49
N ALA A 231 -17.48 6.99 21.25
CA ALA A 231 -18.66 6.27 20.83
C ALA A 231 -18.49 4.75 20.86
N GLY A 232 -17.26 4.23 20.97
CA GLY A 232 -16.96 2.80 20.97
C GLY A 232 -17.02 2.17 19.58
N ALA A 233 -16.75 2.95 18.54
CA ALA A 233 -16.83 2.52 17.14
C ALA A 233 -15.93 1.30 16.82
N PHE A 234 -14.76 1.18 17.47
CA PHE A 234 -13.75 0.16 17.21
C PHE A 234 -13.77 -1.02 18.21
N GLY A 235 -14.72 -1.03 19.16
CA GLY A 235 -14.71 -1.99 20.26
C GLY A 235 -13.62 -1.68 21.30
N LYS A 236 -13.41 -2.61 22.25
CA LYS A 236 -12.50 -2.36 23.39
C LYS A 236 -11.06 -2.80 23.18
N ASN A 237 -10.82 -3.75 22.29
CA ASN A 237 -9.52 -4.45 22.18
C ASN A 237 -8.82 -4.23 20.82
N PHE A 238 -9.22 -3.24 20.05
CA PHE A 238 -8.67 -3.00 18.70
C PHE A 238 -7.14 -2.82 18.72
N ASN A 239 -6.57 -2.25 19.78
CA ASN A 239 -5.11 -2.11 19.95
C ASN A 239 -4.33 -3.45 19.99
N SER A 240 -5.03 -4.57 20.17
CA SER A 240 -4.44 -5.93 20.18
C SER A 240 -4.83 -6.73 18.94
N VAL A 241 -5.58 -6.14 18.02
CA VAL A 241 -5.97 -6.74 16.76
C VAL A 241 -4.96 -6.29 15.72
N ASP A 242 -4.48 -7.21 14.90
CA ASP A 242 -3.63 -6.92 13.76
C ASP A 242 -4.34 -7.18 12.44
N TYR A 243 -3.85 -6.57 11.37
CA TYR A 243 -4.29 -6.82 10.01
C TYR A 243 -3.48 -7.95 9.36
N GLY A 244 -2.16 -7.94 9.56
CA GLY A 244 -1.22 -8.79 8.84
C GLY A 244 -1.45 -10.29 9.02
N SER A 245 -1.83 -10.77 10.22
CA SER A 245 -2.21 -12.18 10.43
C SER A 245 -3.64 -12.51 9.97
N GLY A 246 -4.43 -11.47 9.65
CA GLY A 246 -5.82 -11.59 9.21
C GLY A 246 -6.85 -11.51 10.33
N ALA A 247 -6.46 -11.02 11.52
CA ALA A 247 -7.41 -10.89 12.63
C ALA A 247 -8.51 -9.88 12.33
N ALA A 248 -8.16 -8.66 11.87
CA ALA A 248 -9.15 -7.64 11.52
C ALA A 248 -10.07 -8.06 10.37
N PRO A 249 -9.57 -8.57 9.22
CA PRO A 249 -10.43 -9.14 8.16
C PRO A 249 -11.39 -10.24 8.67
N THR A 250 -10.91 -11.09 9.57
CA THR A 250 -11.74 -12.17 10.15
C THR A 250 -12.90 -11.63 10.98
N LEU A 251 -12.72 -10.51 11.68
CA LEU A 251 -13.85 -9.89 12.41
C LEU A 251 -14.99 -9.49 11.46
N LEU A 252 -14.68 -8.96 10.28
CA LEU A 252 -15.66 -8.59 9.27
C LEU A 252 -16.34 -9.82 8.68
N SER A 253 -15.60 -10.81 8.18
CA SER A 253 -16.16 -12.00 7.52
C SER A 253 -16.96 -12.90 8.47
N LYS A 254 -16.64 -12.89 9.79
CA LYS A 254 -17.40 -13.63 10.79
C LYS A 254 -18.55 -12.84 11.42
N GLY A 255 -18.86 -11.66 10.90
CA GLY A 255 -19.94 -10.81 11.43
C GLY A 255 -19.71 -10.32 12.86
N LYS A 256 -18.46 -10.32 13.34
CA LYS A 256 -18.08 -9.75 14.64
C LYS A 256 -17.89 -8.25 14.56
N ALA A 257 -17.54 -7.74 13.37
CA ALA A 257 -17.58 -6.33 13.02
C ALA A 257 -18.47 -6.15 11.79
N ALA A 258 -19.17 -5.00 11.73
CA ALA A 258 -20.09 -4.70 10.65
C ALA A 258 -19.40 -4.03 9.46
N MET A 259 -18.35 -3.25 9.71
CA MET A 259 -17.63 -2.45 8.72
C MET A 259 -16.11 -2.55 8.90
N HIS A 260 -15.35 -2.18 7.84
CA HIS A 260 -13.91 -2.09 7.87
C HIS A 260 -13.45 -0.98 6.90
N LEU A 261 -12.79 0.06 7.39
CA LEU A 261 -12.13 1.05 6.55
C LEU A 261 -10.75 0.51 6.20
N MET A 262 -10.52 0.17 4.93
CA MET A 262 -9.30 -0.52 4.51
C MET A 262 -9.00 -0.26 3.03
N GLY A 263 -7.75 -0.45 2.64
CA GLY A 263 -7.38 -0.43 1.24
C GLY A 263 -8.07 -1.53 0.44
N SER A 264 -8.21 -1.32 -0.87
CA SER A 264 -8.98 -2.24 -1.75
C SER A 264 -8.45 -3.67 -1.77
N TRP A 265 -7.21 -3.93 -1.32
CA TRP A 265 -6.68 -5.28 -1.11
C TRP A 265 -7.48 -6.10 -0.08
N GLU A 266 -8.36 -5.48 0.70
CA GLU A 266 -9.29 -6.20 1.57
C GLU A 266 -10.13 -7.19 0.78
N TYR A 267 -10.54 -6.85 -0.45
CA TYR A 267 -11.30 -7.77 -1.31
C TYR A 267 -10.49 -9.04 -1.61
N SER A 268 -9.26 -8.92 -2.12
CA SER A 268 -8.42 -10.08 -2.43
C SER A 268 -8.03 -10.88 -1.17
N THR A 269 -7.85 -10.22 -0.04
CA THR A 269 -7.66 -10.87 1.27
C THR A 269 -8.87 -11.70 1.68
N GLN A 270 -10.08 -11.14 1.56
CA GLN A 270 -11.33 -11.84 1.86
C GLN A 270 -11.57 -12.99 0.87
N LEU A 271 -11.32 -12.76 -0.44
CA LEU A 271 -11.42 -13.81 -1.46
C LEU A 271 -10.51 -15.00 -1.13
N GLY A 272 -9.29 -14.75 -0.67
CA GLY A 272 -8.33 -15.80 -0.30
C GLY A 272 -8.65 -16.53 1.02
N LYS A 273 -9.27 -15.86 1.99
CA LYS A 273 -9.48 -16.40 3.36
C LYS A 273 -10.92 -16.78 3.65
N ALA A 274 -11.89 -16.16 2.99
CA ALA A 274 -13.33 -16.30 3.21
C ALA A 274 -14.09 -16.10 1.90
N ALA A 275 -13.81 -16.92 0.88
CA ALA A 275 -14.31 -16.76 -0.48
C ALA A 275 -15.83 -16.58 -0.55
N GLU A 276 -16.60 -17.40 0.17
CA GLU A 276 -18.06 -17.31 0.20
C GLU A 276 -18.55 -15.94 0.70
N PHE A 277 -17.90 -15.39 1.73
CA PHE A 277 -18.20 -14.05 2.24
C PHE A 277 -17.83 -12.98 1.20
N ALA A 278 -16.65 -13.07 0.58
CA ALA A 278 -16.20 -12.13 -0.42
C ALA A 278 -17.14 -12.06 -1.64
N GLU A 279 -17.66 -13.20 -2.06
CA GLU A 279 -18.55 -13.32 -3.22
C GLU A 279 -19.99 -12.86 -2.92
N LYS A 280 -20.52 -13.14 -1.72
CA LYS A 280 -21.95 -12.94 -1.41
C LYS A 280 -22.21 -11.73 -0.54
N ASP A 281 -21.43 -11.57 0.54
CA ASP A 281 -21.77 -10.69 1.65
C ASP A 281 -20.81 -9.51 1.84
N LEU A 282 -19.68 -9.45 1.14
CA LEU A 282 -18.79 -8.30 1.18
C LEU A 282 -19.38 -7.16 0.32
N GLY A 283 -19.71 -6.04 0.98
CA GLY A 283 -20.09 -4.79 0.33
C GLY A 283 -18.96 -3.77 0.43
N TRP A 284 -19.04 -2.73 -0.41
CA TRP A 284 -18.08 -1.63 -0.44
C TRP A 284 -18.78 -0.32 -0.78
N THR A 285 -18.18 0.78 -0.36
CA THR A 285 -18.61 2.15 -0.72
C THR A 285 -17.43 3.11 -0.51
N GLY A 286 -17.55 4.33 -1.02
CA GLY A 286 -16.61 5.42 -0.72
C GLY A 286 -16.72 5.87 0.75
N PHE A 287 -15.75 6.67 1.20
CA PHE A 287 -15.82 7.28 2.53
C PHE A 287 -16.91 8.35 2.55
N PRO A 288 -17.72 8.42 3.62
CA PRO A 288 -18.84 9.36 3.72
C PRO A 288 -18.44 10.83 3.59
N THR A 289 -19.41 11.66 3.18
CA THR A 289 -19.28 13.12 3.23
C THR A 289 -19.39 13.61 4.67
N VAL A 290 -18.67 14.72 4.99
CA VAL A 290 -18.71 15.37 6.29
C VAL A 290 -19.38 16.73 6.14
N ALA A 291 -20.46 16.98 6.86
CA ALA A 291 -21.19 18.24 6.77
C ALA A 291 -20.29 19.43 7.15
N GLY A 292 -20.31 20.47 6.33
CA GLY A 292 -19.48 21.68 6.51
C GLY A 292 -18.01 21.51 6.15
N GLY A 293 -17.58 20.33 5.72
CA GLY A 293 -16.25 20.13 5.18
C GLY A 293 -16.08 20.71 3.78
N VAL A 294 -14.84 20.98 3.38
CA VAL A 294 -14.51 21.63 2.09
C VAL A 294 -13.92 20.66 1.06
N GLY A 295 -13.55 19.45 1.47
CA GLY A 295 -13.00 18.43 0.58
C GLY A 295 -14.03 17.84 -0.36
N ASP A 296 -13.62 17.52 -1.58
CA ASP A 296 -14.48 16.85 -2.55
C ASP A 296 -14.81 15.42 -2.08
N PRO A 297 -16.11 15.02 -2.05
CA PRO A 297 -16.49 13.67 -1.66
C PRO A 297 -15.88 12.56 -2.53
N ALA A 298 -15.50 12.87 -3.76
CA ALA A 298 -14.86 11.94 -4.68
C ALA A 298 -13.34 11.82 -4.51
N ASN A 299 -12.72 12.63 -3.64
CA ASN A 299 -11.31 12.47 -3.32
C ASN A 299 -11.03 11.11 -2.69
N VAL A 300 -9.88 10.57 -3.00
CA VAL A 300 -9.42 9.26 -2.55
C VAL A 300 -8.11 9.39 -1.79
N VAL A 301 -7.94 8.58 -0.74
CA VAL A 301 -6.68 8.40 -0.03
C VAL A 301 -6.21 6.95 -0.16
N GLY A 302 -4.93 6.69 0.06
CA GLY A 302 -4.36 5.34 0.01
C GLY A 302 -3.11 5.28 -0.85
N ASN A 303 -2.83 4.11 -1.42
CA ASN A 303 -1.67 3.94 -2.28
C ASN A 303 -2.10 3.84 -3.75
N PRO A 304 -1.58 4.68 -4.66
CA PRO A 304 -1.82 4.51 -6.10
C PRO A 304 -1.44 3.10 -6.57
N THR A 305 -0.33 2.57 -6.06
CA THR A 305 0.16 1.20 -6.19
C THR A 305 1.37 0.99 -5.27
N ASN A 306 2.06 -0.15 -5.43
CA ASN A 306 3.40 -0.37 -4.91
C ASN A 306 4.39 -0.53 -6.07
N TYR A 307 5.67 -0.36 -5.78
CA TYR A 307 6.71 -0.26 -6.80
C TYR A 307 7.85 -1.25 -6.57
N TRP A 308 8.48 -1.65 -7.67
CA TRP A 308 9.81 -2.23 -7.66
C TRP A 308 10.84 -1.14 -7.94
N SER A 309 11.83 -0.98 -7.07
CA SER A 309 13.02 -0.17 -7.30
C SER A 309 14.25 -1.03 -7.43
N ILE A 310 15.25 -0.54 -8.15
CA ILE A 310 16.51 -1.23 -8.41
C ILE A 310 17.61 -0.57 -7.57
N ASN A 311 18.37 -1.39 -6.83
CA ASN A 311 19.54 -0.94 -6.09
C ASN A 311 20.65 -0.53 -7.07
N ALA A 312 21.20 0.67 -6.89
CA ALA A 312 22.26 1.20 -7.75
C ALA A 312 23.53 0.34 -7.76
N ARG A 313 23.75 -0.46 -6.70
CA ARG A 313 24.93 -1.34 -6.56
C ARG A 313 24.77 -2.72 -7.21
N THR A 314 23.60 -3.01 -7.81
CA THR A 314 23.40 -4.28 -8.52
C THR A 314 24.39 -4.45 -9.68
N LYS A 315 24.91 -5.66 -9.84
CA LYS A 315 25.78 -6.02 -10.97
C LYS A 315 25.00 -6.44 -12.22
N HIS A 316 23.68 -6.61 -12.08
CA HIS A 316 22.79 -7.14 -13.11
C HIS A 316 21.65 -6.15 -13.45
N LYS A 317 22.00 -4.87 -13.64
CA LYS A 317 21.05 -3.79 -13.88
C LYS A 317 20.12 -4.09 -15.06
N ASP A 318 20.65 -4.59 -16.17
CA ASP A 318 19.84 -4.87 -17.38
C ASP A 318 18.84 -6.00 -17.12
N THR A 319 19.23 -7.03 -16.38
CA THR A 319 18.34 -8.12 -15.96
C THR A 319 17.25 -7.59 -15.01
N ALA A 320 17.62 -6.74 -14.07
CA ALA A 320 16.64 -6.13 -13.17
C ALA A 320 15.61 -5.28 -13.96
N ILE A 321 16.07 -4.45 -14.91
CA ILE A 321 15.17 -3.68 -15.80
C ILE A 321 14.28 -4.62 -16.63
N ALA A 322 14.84 -5.70 -17.18
CA ALA A 322 14.06 -6.69 -17.95
C ALA A 322 13.00 -7.36 -17.09
N PHE A 323 13.31 -7.68 -15.83
CA PHE A 323 12.32 -8.19 -14.87
C PHE A 323 11.22 -7.16 -14.60
N LEU A 324 11.57 -5.91 -14.32
CA LEU A 324 10.56 -4.86 -14.08
C LEU A 324 9.61 -4.64 -15.27
N LYS A 325 10.09 -4.79 -16.51
CA LYS A 325 9.25 -4.70 -17.72
C LYS A 325 8.14 -5.75 -17.76
N THR A 326 8.34 -6.91 -17.14
CA THR A 326 7.31 -7.94 -17.10
C THR A 326 6.05 -7.50 -16.35
N MET A 327 6.16 -6.51 -15.47
CA MET A 327 5.01 -5.95 -14.74
C MET A 327 4.00 -5.23 -15.66
N ALA A 328 4.43 -4.80 -16.86
CA ALA A 328 3.56 -4.20 -17.88
C ALA A 328 2.94 -5.25 -18.83
N SER A 329 3.28 -6.55 -18.67
CA SER A 329 2.75 -7.59 -19.56
C SER A 329 1.27 -7.85 -19.30
N LYS A 330 0.58 -8.31 -20.37
CA LYS A 330 -0.83 -8.70 -20.26
C LYS A 330 -1.00 -9.89 -19.31
N GLU A 331 -0.06 -10.80 -19.29
CA GLU A 331 -0.06 -11.98 -18.42
C GLU A 331 0.02 -11.58 -16.95
N TYR A 332 0.87 -10.60 -16.61
CA TYR A 332 0.97 -10.09 -15.25
C TYR A 332 -0.28 -9.32 -14.83
N ALA A 333 -0.79 -8.45 -15.72
CA ALA A 333 -2.03 -7.76 -15.47
C ALA A 333 -3.21 -8.74 -15.27
N GLN A 334 -3.27 -9.82 -16.06
CA GLN A 334 -4.29 -10.86 -15.86
C GLN A 334 -4.13 -11.58 -14.51
N ALA A 335 -2.90 -11.87 -14.09
CA ALA A 335 -2.67 -12.48 -12.77
C ALA A 335 -3.12 -11.59 -11.61
N LEU A 336 -3.00 -10.26 -11.75
CA LEU A 336 -3.57 -9.31 -10.79
C LEU A 336 -5.10 -9.37 -10.79
N VAL A 337 -5.73 -9.33 -11.98
CA VAL A 337 -7.19 -9.44 -12.12
C VAL A 337 -7.71 -10.75 -11.51
N ASP A 338 -7.07 -11.88 -11.79
CA ASP A 338 -7.44 -13.19 -11.27
C ASP A 338 -7.29 -13.27 -9.72
N ASN A 339 -6.39 -12.46 -9.16
CA ASN A 339 -6.23 -12.30 -7.71
C ASN A 339 -7.30 -11.40 -7.08
N GLY A 340 -8.11 -10.70 -7.87
CA GLY A 340 -9.10 -9.73 -7.41
C GLY A 340 -8.57 -8.29 -7.30
N ASP A 341 -7.38 -8.01 -7.85
CA ASP A 341 -6.79 -6.68 -7.87
C ASP A 341 -7.13 -5.95 -9.17
N VAL A 342 -7.15 -4.62 -9.13
CA VAL A 342 -7.29 -3.77 -10.33
C VAL A 342 -5.91 -3.33 -10.81
N PRO A 343 -5.45 -3.79 -11.99
CA PRO A 343 -4.13 -3.45 -12.50
C PRO A 343 -3.94 -1.95 -12.72
N THR A 344 -2.70 -1.50 -12.64
CA THR A 344 -2.29 -0.11 -12.93
C THR A 344 -1.86 0.10 -14.38
N THR A 345 -2.00 -0.94 -15.21
CA THR A 345 -1.66 -0.89 -16.63
C THR A 345 -2.68 -0.06 -17.43
N SER A 346 -2.22 0.53 -18.53
CA SER A 346 -3.05 1.40 -19.38
C SER A 346 -4.27 0.69 -20.00
N ASN A 347 -4.24 -0.64 -20.11
CA ASN A 347 -5.32 -1.48 -20.63
C ASN A 347 -6.22 -2.09 -19.53
N ALA A 348 -6.04 -1.73 -18.26
CA ALA A 348 -6.74 -2.31 -17.12
C ALA A 348 -8.27 -2.37 -17.34
N ALA A 349 -8.90 -1.26 -17.76
CA ALA A 349 -10.35 -1.18 -17.95
C ALA A 349 -10.91 -2.31 -18.83
N SER A 350 -10.17 -2.74 -19.87
CA SER A 350 -10.61 -3.80 -20.78
C SER A 350 -10.54 -5.22 -20.17
N MET A 351 -9.91 -5.37 -19.00
CA MET A 351 -9.66 -6.66 -18.36
C MET A 351 -10.58 -6.91 -17.15
N LEU A 352 -11.25 -5.87 -16.62
CA LEU A 352 -12.01 -5.93 -15.37
C LEU A 352 -13.19 -6.91 -15.41
N SER A 353 -13.77 -7.14 -16.60
CA SER A 353 -14.82 -8.16 -16.79
C SER A 353 -14.37 -9.59 -16.47
N GLY A 354 -13.06 -9.84 -16.43
CA GLY A 354 -12.46 -11.12 -16.03
C GLY A 354 -12.17 -11.25 -14.54
N SER A 355 -12.44 -10.22 -13.74
CA SER A 355 -12.24 -10.25 -12.28
C SER A 355 -13.19 -11.26 -11.61
N PRO A 356 -12.82 -11.87 -10.49
CA PRO A 356 -13.74 -12.64 -9.65
C PRO A 356 -14.98 -11.85 -9.23
N ASN A 357 -14.87 -10.52 -9.13
CA ASN A 357 -15.99 -9.62 -8.95
C ASN A 357 -15.84 -8.41 -9.89
N PRO A 358 -16.43 -8.46 -11.11
CA PRO A 358 -16.31 -7.38 -12.08
C PRO A 358 -16.96 -6.06 -11.62
N GLU A 359 -18.00 -6.11 -10.80
CA GLU A 359 -18.63 -4.92 -10.23
C GLU A 359 -17.67 -4.19 -9.30
N PHE A 360 -17.08 -4.90 -8.33
CA PHE A 360 -16.06 -4.34 -7.43
C PHE A 360 -14.89 -3.74 -8.20
N ALA A 361 -14.34 -4.49 -9.14
CA ALA A 361 -13.19 -4.06 -9.92
C ALA A 361 -13.49 -2.80 -10.75
N THR A 362 -14.70 -2.72 -11.33
CA THR A 362 -15.16 -1.56 -12.10
C THR A 362 -15.37 -0.35 -11.19
N ASP A 363 -16.05 -0.52 -10.06
CA ASP A 363 -16.29 0.56 -9.10
C ASP A 363 -14.98 1.13 -8.54
N GLN A 364 -14.03 0.25 -8.19
CA GLN A 364 -12.70 0.67 -7.73
C GLN A 364 -11.95 1.44 -8.82
N TYR A 365 -11.95 0.95 -10.05
CA TYR A 365 -11.31 1.63 -11.19
C TYR A 365 -11.93 3.00 -11.43
N GLU A 366 -13.26 3.08 -11.48
CA GLU A 366 -13.97 4.33 -11.69
C GLU A 366 -13.78 5.31 -10.54
N MET A 367 -13.74 4.83 -9.29
CA MET A 367 -13.43 5.67 -8.12
C MET A 367 -12.08 6.37 -8.30
N VAL A 368 -11.05 5.64 -8.69
CA VAL A 368 -9.70 6.21 -8.90
C VAL A 368 -9.69 7.15 -10.11
N GLN A 369 -10.36 6.79 -11.21
CA GLN A 369 -10.41 7.61 -12.43
C GLN A 369 -11.16 8.92 -12.26
N LYS A 370 -12.20 8.92 -11.42
CA LYS A 370 -13.05 10.10 -11.17
C LYS A 370 -12.56 10.97 -10.02
N ALA A 371 -11.59 10.49 -9.22
CA ALA A 371 -11.07 11.23 -8.07
C ALA A 371 -10.39 12.53 -8.50
N PRO A 372 -10.85 13.70 -8.03
CA PRO A 372 -10.16 14.97 -8.27
C PRO A 372 -8.77 14.99 -7.62
N SER A 373 -8.62 14.29 -6.50
CA SER A 373 -7.36 14.10 -5.78
C SER A 373 -7.22 12.66 -5.32
N PHE A 374 -6.02 12.08 -5.49
CA PHE A 374 -5.61 10.83 -4.87
C PHE A 374 -4.40 11.11 -3.97
N THR A 375 -4.65 11.26 -2.67
CA THR A 375 -3.61 11.54 -1.69
C THR A 375 -2.92 10.24 -1.29
N LEU A 376 -1.60 10.17 -1.50
CA LEU A 376 -0.78 9.06 -1.03
C LEU A 376 -0.85 8.97 0.50
N SER A 377 -0.97 7.74 1.02
CA SER A 377 -1.00 7.47 2.46
C SER A 377 0.14 8.21 3.18
N TRP A 378 -0.18 8.91 4.26
CA TRP A 378 0.73 9.91 4.85
C TRP A 378 2.05 9.31 5.35
N ASP A 379 1.99 8.09 5.88
CA ASP A 379 3.18 7.35 6.33
C ASP A 379 4.11 6.94 5.18
N GLN A 380 3.61 6.98 3.94
CA GLN A 380 4.38 6.72 2.72
C GLN A 380 4.75 8.01 2.00
N ALA A 381 3.89 9.02 2.08
CA ALA A 381 4.13 10.33 1.49
C ALA A 381 5.23 11.12 2.22
N LEU A 382 5.31 10.94 3.54
CA LEU A 382 6.32 11.57 4.39
C LEU A 382 7.60 10.74 4.49
N GLU A 383 8.71 11.40 4.74
CA GLU A 383 9.96 10.72 5.07
C GLU A 383 9.81 9.92 6.38
N SER A 384 10.52 8.81 6.51
CA SER A 384 10.42 7.90 7.66
C SER A 384 10.67 8.58 9.02
N GLN A 385 11.46 9.65 9.04
CA GLN A 385 11.72 10.44 10.25
C GLN A 385 10.48 11.17 10.75
N TYR A 386 9.51 11.50 9.88
CA TYR A 386 8.22 12.12 10.22
C TYR A 386 7.10 11.08 10.30
N ALA A 387 7.11 10.08 9.42
CA ALA A 387 6.10 9.04 9.37
C ALA A 387 6.05 8.18 10.64
N THR A 388 7.21 7.83 11.20
CA THR A 388 7.27 7.01 12.43
C THR A 388 6.71 7.74 13.67
N PRO A 389 7.07 9.00 13.96
CA PRO A 389 6.40 9.79 14.99
C PRO A 389 4.89 9.94 14.73
N LEU A 390 4.48 10.23 13.50
CA LEU A 390 3.07 10.38 13.13
C LEU A 390 2.25 9.15 13.53
N LEU A 391 2.65 7.95 13.10
CA LEU A 391 1.97 6.71 13.46
C LEU A 391 1.94 6.48 14.97
N THR A 392 2.98 6.90 15.67
CA THR A 392 3.05 6.77 17.13
C THR A 392 2.07 7.72 17.83
N GLU A 393 1.99 8.98 17.38
CA GLU A 393 1.08 9.96 17.98
C GLU A 393 -0.39 9.64 17.65
N ILE A 394 -0.69 9.17 16.43
CA ILE A 394 -2.02 8.66 16.08
C ILE A 394 -2.40 7.50 17.01
N SER A 395 -1.52 6.52 17.19
CA SER A 395 -1.80 5.37 18.06
C SER A 395 -1.99 5.79 19.53
N LYS A 396 -1.30 6.83 20.02
CA LYS A 396 -1.58 7.40 21.34
C LYS A 396 -2.97 8.03 21.42
N LEU A 397 -3.40 8.74 20.36
CA LEU A 397 -4.74 9.34 20.28
C LEU A 397 -5.81 8.24 20.33
N PHE A 398 -5.68 7.20 19.50
CA PHE A 398 -6.60 6.07 19.47
C PHE A 398 -6.64 5.30 20.80
N ALA A 399 -5.50 5.14 21.46
CA ALA A 399 -5.41 4.50 22.77
C ALA A 399 -5.89 5.39 23.94
N GLY A 400 -6.34 6.64 23.68
CA GLY A 400 -6.75 7.59 24.70
C GLY A 400 -5.60 8.09 25.59
N LYS A 401 -4.35 7.98 25.10
CA LYS A 401 -3.13 8.40 25.81
C LYS A 401 -2.70 9.83 25.46
N SER A 402 -3.35 10.46 24.49
CA SER A 402 -3.19 11.87 24.15
C SER A 402 -4.54 12.50 23.82
N THR A 403 -4.66 13.82 24.01
CA THR A 403 -5.81 14.59 23.56
C THR A 403 -5.59 15.04 22.11
N PRO A 404 -6.66 15.48 21.38
CA PRO A 404 -6.52 16.10 20.07
C PRO A 404 -5.52 17.25 20.02
N GLU A 405 -5.52 18.11 21.04
CA GLU A 405 -4.61 19.25 21.14
C GLU A 405 -3.16 18.80 21.36
N GLN A 406 -2.95 17.77 22.20
CA GLN A 406 -1.62 17.17 22.40
C GLN A 406 -1.09 16.51 21.14
N PHE A 407 -1.95 15.88 20.35
CA PHE A 407 -1.59 15.34 19.03
C PHE A 407 -1.08 16.46 18.11
N VAL A 408 -1.83 17.55 17.97
CA VAL A 408 -1.44 18.70 17.12
C VAL A 408 -0.09 19.28 17.56
N GLU A 409 0.09 19.52 18.84
CA GLU A 409 1.35 20.07 19.38
C GLU A 409 2.53 19.12 19.19
N ALA A 410 2.32 17.81 19.35
CA ALA A 410 3.34 16.82 19.10
C ALA A 410 3.77 16.77 17.63
N MET A 411 2.81 16.90 16.70
CA MET A 411 3.10 16.91 15.26
C MET A 411 3.81 18.18 14.81
N LYS A 412 3.46 19.36 15.36
CA LYS A 412 4.18 20.61 15.13
C LYS A 412 5.61 20.58 15.65
N ALA A 413 5.85 19.85 16.73
CA ALA A 413 7.17 19.70 17.34
C ALA A 413 8.04 18.63 16.66
N ALA A 414 7.47 17.75 15.85
CA ALA A 414 8.19 16.72 15.11
C ALA A 414 9.06 17.38 14.01
N LYS A 415 10.39 17.32 14.20
CA LYS A 415 11.40 17.91 13.30
C LYS A 415 12.19 16.81 12.59
#